data_7d087b142c6886645065dff4af484c66
#
_entry.id   7d087b142c6886645065dff4af484c66
#
_cell.length_a   1.000
_cell.length_b   1.000
_cell.length_c   1.000
_cell.angle_alpha   90.00
_cell.angle_beta   90.00
_cell.angle_gamma   90.00
#
_symmetry.space_group_name_H-M   'P 1'
#
loop_
_entity.id
_entity.type
_entity.pdbx_description
1 polymer ?
#
loop_
_entity_poly.entity_id
_entity_poly.type
_entity_poly.pdbx_seq_one_letter_code
_entity_poly.pdbx_strand_id
1 'polypeptide(L)'
;MSNYQIFETDEFLKKIKKITHRDQIFIERKLLQHIYPQLKEEPHYGNNIKKLMDYKPETWRYRIGKYRLFYVIDENEKTVYILSIDLRKEAY
;
A
#
# COMPACT_ATOMS: atom_id res chain seq x y z
N MET A 1 17.03 -1.13 -10.58
CA MET A 1 17.52 -1.78 -9.36
C MET A 1 16.58 -1.43 -8.20
N SER A 2 16.16 -2.44 -7.44
CA SER A 2 15.28 -2.21 -6.31
C SER A 2 16.02 -1.51 -5.19
N ASN A 3 15.42 -0.47 -4.65
CA ASN A 3 16.02 0.31 -3.57
C ASN A 3 15.36 0.09 -2.23
N TYR A 4 14.13 -0.43 -2.22
CA TYR A 4 13.34 -0.55 -1.01
C TYR A 4 12.88 -1.97 -0.78
N GLN A 5 12.67 -2.30 0.49
CA GLN A 5 12.07 -3.56 0.90
C GLN A 5 10.62 -3.31 1.29
N ILE A 6 9.80 -4.34 1.19
CA ILE A 6 8.39 -4.26 1.56
C ILE A 6 8.18 -5.02 2.86
N PHE A 7 7.52 -4.39 3.83
CA PHE A 7 7.16 -5.04 5.09
C PHE A 7 5.66 -4.91 5.31
N GLU A 8 4.97 -6.04 5.39
CA GLU A 8 3.53 -6.07 5.64
C GLU A 8 3.30 -6.11 7.15
N THR A 9 2.67 -5.06 7.68
CA THR A 9 2.40 -4.99 9.12
C THR A 9 1.29 -5.94 9.52
N ASP A 10 1.22 -6.24 10.81
CA ASP A 10 0.16 -7.10 11.34
C ASP A 10 -1.22 -6.52 11.08
N GLU A 11 -1.36 -5.22 11.20
CA GLU A 11 -2.65 -4.57 10.94
C GLU A 11 -3.09 -4.77 9.50
N PHE A 12 -2.17 -4.62 8.55
CA PHE A 12 -2.49 -4.85 7.16
C PHE A 12 -2.93 -6.30 6.95
N LEU A 13 -2.21 -7.24 7.52
CA LEU A 13 -2.53 -8.65 7.36
C LEU A 13 -3.91 -8.98 7.93
N LYS A 14 -4.27 -8.36 9.06
CA LYS A 14 -5.60 -8.56 9.62
C LYS A 14 -6.68 -7.98 8.72
N LYS A 15 -6.43 -6.80 8.17
CA LYS A 15 -7.44 -6.13 7.37
C LYS A 15 -7.66 -6.83 6.04
N ILE A 16 -6.60 -7.33 5.41
CA ILE A 16 -6.79 -7.99 4.13
C ILE A 16 -7.60 -9.27 4.28
N LYS A 17 -7.53 -9.91 5.44
CA LYS A 17 -8.30 -11.12 5.68
C LYS A 17 -9.80 -10.86 5.84
N LYS A 18 -10.18 -9.61 6.12
CA LYS A 18 -11.59 -9.25 6.25
C LYS A 18 -12.24 -8.88 4.91
N ILE A 19 -11.45 -8.81 3.86
CA ILE A 19 -11.96 -8.53 2.53
C ILE A 19 -12.53 -9.82 1.95
N THR A 20 -13.55 -9.69 1.08
CA THR A 20 -14.13 -10.88 0.47
C THR A 20 -13.05 -11.70 -0.22
N HIS A 21 -13.27 -13.02 -0.26
CA HIS A 21 -12.26 -13.91 -0.83
C HIS A 21 -11.90 -13.53 -2.27
N ARG A 22 -12.89 -13.20 -3.07
CA ARG A 22 -12.65 -12.83 -4.47
C ARG A 22 -11.77 -11.58 -4.57
N ASP A 23 -12.10 -10.55 -3.79
CA ASP A 23 -11.32 -9.32 -3.82
C ASP A 23 -9.93 -9.54 -3.25
N GLN A 24 -9.80 -10.41 -2.26
CA GLN A 24 -8.52 -10.74 -1.67
C GLN A 24 -7.57 -11.32 -2.73
N ILE A 25 -8.07 -12.25 -3.52
CA ILE A 25 -7.26 -12.87 -4.58
C ILE A 25 -6.83 -11.81 -5.59
N PHE A 26 -7.76 -10.94 -5.99
CA PHE A 26 -7.46 -9.87 -6.94
C PHE A 26 -6.38 -8.94 -6.40
N ILE A 27 -6.56 -8.51 -5.15
CA ILE A 27 -5.64 -7.56 -4.53
C ILE A 27 -4.25 -8.19 -4.37
N GLU A 28 -4.19 -9.42 -3.86
CA GLU A 28 -2.90 -10.06 -3.64
C GLU A 28 -2.14 -10.26 -4.93
N ARG A 29 -2.85 -10.59 -6.01
CA ARG A 29 -2.20 -10.69 -7.31
C ARG A 29 -1.64 -9.36 -7.76
N LYS A 30 -2.42 -8.28 -7.59
CA LYS A 30 -1.95 -6.95 -7.95
C LYS A 30 -0.74 -6.54 -7.13
N LEU A 31 -0.77 -6.84 -5.83
CA LEU A 31 0.36 -6.50 -4.96
C LEU A 31 1.64 -7.18 -5.43
N LEU A 32 1.57 -8.46 -5.70
CA LEU A 32 2.78 -9.21 -6.05
C LEU A 32 3.28 -8.90 -7.46
N GLN A 33 2.38 -8.71 -8.40
CA GLN A 33 2.77 -8.57 -9.80
C GLN A 33 3.08 -7.13 -10.21
N HIS A 34 2.46 -6.15 -9.56
CA HIS A 34 2.58 -4.76 -10.00
C HIS A 34 2.97 -3.80 -8.90
N ILE A 35 2.29 -3.85 -7.77
CA ILE A 35 2.42 -2.81 -6.76
C ILE A 35 3.72 -2.90 -6.00
N TYR A 36 4.03 -4.07 -5.44
CA TYR A 36 5.27 -4.23 -4.68
C TYR A 36 6.50 -4.02 -5.56
N PRO A 37 6.57 -4.56 -6.79
CA PRO A 37 7.71 -4.22 -7.65
C PRO A 37 7.84 -2.72 -7.89
N GLN A 38 6.72 -2.03 -8.09
CA GLN A 38 6.75 -0.58 -8.30
C GLN A 38 7.25 0.14 -7.05
N LEU A 39 6.72 -0.23 -5.87
CA LEU A 39 7.12 0.43 -4.63
C LEU A 39 8.58 0.17 -4.28
N LYS A 40 9.10 -1.00 -4.65
CA LYS A 40 10.52 -1.29 -4.43
C LYS A 40 11.41 -0.39 -5.26
N GLU A 41 10.94 -0.01 -6.44
CA GLU A 41 11.72 0.86 -7.32
C GLU A 41 11.55 2.33 -6.94
N GLU A 42 10.29 2.76 -6.79
CA GLU A 42 10.00 4.17 -6.53
C GLU A 42 8.68 4.30 -5.78
N PRO A 43 8.72 4.42 -4.46
CA PRO A 43 7.48 4.49 -3.68
C PRO A 43 6.86 5.88 -3.59
N HIS A 44 7.51 6.91 -4.14
CA HIS A 44 7.03 8.30 -4.01
C HIS A 44 6.18 8.76 -5.19
N TYR A 45 6.32 8.15 -6.35
CA TYR A 45 5.68 8.64 -7.57
C TYR A 45 5.01 7.52 -8.33
N GLY A 46 3.86 7.84 -8.92
CA GLY A 46 3.12 6.91 -9.75
C GLY A 46 1.70 7.39 -9.92
N ASN A 47 1.04 6.91 -10.98
CA ASN A 47 -0.32 7.36 -11.28
C ASN A 47 -1.31 7.08 -10.16
N ASN A 48 -1.09 6.00 -9.42
CA ASN A 48 -2.01 5.61 -8.35
C ASN A 48 -1.51 6.01 -6.97
N ILE A 49 -0.40 6.71 -6.89
CA ILE A 49 0.25 7.06 -5.64
C ILE A 49 -0.03 8.52 -5.30
N LYS A 50 -0.39 8.77 -4.04
CA LYS A 50 -0.61 10.12 -3.57
C LYS A 50 -0.15 10.22 -2.12
N LYS A 51 0.60 11.29 -1.82
CA LYS A 51 0.97 11.59 -0.46
C LYS A 51 -0.21 12.24 0.23
N LEU A 52 -0.55 11.78 1.41
CA LEU A 52 -1.68 12.31 2.15
C LEU A 52 -1.28 13.55 2.92
N MET A 53 -2.20 14.53 2.94
CA MET A 53 -1.95 15.77 3.66
C MET A 53 -2.19 15.59 5.15
N ASP A 54 -1.39 16.29 5.96
CA ASP A 54 -1.61 16.38 7.41
C ASP A 54 -1.51 15.07 8.16
N TYR A 55 -0.82 14.08 7.61
CA TYR A 55 -0.55 12.83 8.31
C TYR A 55 0.86 12.85 8.89
N LYS A 56 0.98 12.33 10.10
CA LYS A 56 2.29 12.17 10.75
C LYS A 56 2.34 10.81 11.41
N PRO A 57 3.30 9.96 11.02
CA PRO A 57 4.32 10.20 9.99
C PRO A 57 3.71 10.35 8.61
N GLU A 58 4.53 10.79 7.66
CA GLU A 58 4.08 10.95 6.28
C GLU A 58 3.52 9.64 5.77
N THR A 59 2.29 9.69 5.29
CA THR A 59 1.58 8.50 4.85
C THR A 59 1.19 8.65 3.39
N TRP A 60 1.29 7.56 2.66
CA TRP A 60 1.04 7.52 1.22
C TRP A 60 -0.12 6.59 0.93
N ARG A 61 -0.79 6.83 -0.16
CA ARG A 61 -1.92 6.00 -0.61
C ARG A 61 -1.64 5.46 -1.99
N TYR A 62 -1.92 4.17 -2.20
CA TYR A 62 -1.90 3.54 -3.51
C TYR A 62 -3.31 3.06 -3.81
N ARG A 63 -3.87 3.52 -4.94
CA ARG A 63 -5.23 3.13 -5.31
C ARG A 63 -5.24 1.77 -6.00
N ILE A 64 -6.09 0.87 -5.51
CA ILE A 64 -6.28 -0.46 -6.09
C ILE A 64 -7.77 -0.63 -6.34
N GLY A 65 -8.25 -0.22 -7.52
CA GLY A 65 -9.68 -0.28 -7.80
C GLY A 65 -10.47 0.51 -6.77
N LYS A 66 -11.38 -0.15 -6.07
CA LYS A 66 -12.19 0.51 -5.03
C LYS A 66 -11.49 0.51 -3.66
N TYR A 67 -10.26 0.04 -3.58
CA TYR A 67 -9.53 -0.01 -2.33
C TYR A 67 -8.40 0.99 -2.32
N ARG A 68 -7.95 1.32 -1.11
CA ARG A 68 -6.77 2.16 -0.89
C ARG A 68 -5.80 1.43 0.01
N LEU A 69 -4.56 1.37 -0.44
CA LEU A 69 -3.46 0.78 0.32
C LEU A 69 -2.69 1.93 0.96
N PHE A 70 -2.48 1.87 2.27
CA PHE A 70 -1.75 2.92 2.99
C PHE A 70 -0.38 2.41 3.40
N TYR A 71 0.62 3.26 3.21
CA TYR A 71 1.98 2.87 3.56
C TYR A 71 2.80 4.08 3.99
N VAL A 72 3.87 3.80 4.74
CA VAL A 72 4.86 4.82 5.10
C VAL A 72 6.22 4.33 4.61
N ILE A 73 7.14 5.27 4.44
CA ILE A 73 8.47 4.98 3.89
C ILE A 73 9.51 5.35 4.92
N ASP A 74 10.36 4.39 5.28
CA ASP A 74 11.50 4.63 6.14
C ASP A 74 12.72 4.79 5.23
N GLU A 75 13.16 6.03 5.05
CA GLU A 75 14.26 6.30 4.14
C GLU A 75 15.60 5.77 4.67
N ASN A 76 15.75 5.75 5.98
CA ASN A 76 17.01 5.28 6.55
C ASN A 76 17.19 3.79 6.34
N GLU A 77 16.13 3.02 6.51
CA GLU A 77 16.17 1.57 6.34
C GLU A 77 15.76 1.12 4.96
N LYS A 78 15.37 2.07 4.11
CA LYS A 78 14.89 1.75 2.77
C LYS A 78 13.80 0.69 2.81
N THR A 79 12.80 0.92 3.65
CA THR A 79 11.71 -0.02 3.84
C THR A 79 10.37 0.70 3.69
N VAL A 80 9.48 0.07 2.95
CA VAL A 80 8.09 0.53 2.80
C VAL A 80 7.23 -0.34 3.71
N TYR A 81 6.60 0.28 4.70
CA TYR A 81 5.73 -0.44 5.64
C TYR A 81 4.30 -0.32 5.16
N ILE A 82 3.69 -1.47 4.87
CA ILE A 82 2.31 -1.52 4.42
C ILE A 82 1.42 -1.52 5.65
N LEU A 83 0.72 -0.41 5.88
CA LEU A 83 0.00 -0.21 7.12
C LEU A 83 -1.39 -0.80 7.11
N SER A 84 -2.14 -0.60 6.01
CA SER A 84 -3.52 -1.00 6.03
C SER A 84 -4.10 -0.95 4.63
N ILE A 85 -5.29 -1.54 4.46
CA ILE A 85 -6.03 -1.49 3.21
C ILE A 85 -7.50 -1.27 3.56
N ASP A 86 -8.16 -0.34 2.87
CA ASP A 86 -9.53 0.03 3.16
C ASP A 86 -10.30 0.31 1.89
N LEU A 87 -11.63 0.16 1.96
CA LEU A 87 -12.49 0.59 0.88
C LEU A 87 -12.48 2.11 0.82
N ARG A 88 -12.40 2.65 -0.41
CA ARG A 88 -12.30 4.09 -0.53
C ARG A 88 -13.64 4.82 -0.53
N LYS A 89 -14.72 4.15 -0.80
CA LYS A 89 -15.99 4.84 -1.00
C LYS A 89 -16.50 5.57 0.23
N GLU A 90 -16.21 5.03 1.40
CA GLU A 90 -16.72 5.62 2.64
C GLU A 90 -16.06 6.94 2.99
N ALA A 91 -14.97 7.25 2.33
CA ALA A 91 -14.28 8.51 2.61
C ALA A 91 -15.03 9.70 2.05
N TYR A 92 -16.01 9.45 1.23
CA TYR A 92 -16.72 10.53 0.53
C TYR A 92 -18.22 10.33 0.59
#